data_3fe0de466abcd1f4fc3d0340bd9ee813
#
_entry.id   3fe0de466abcd1f4fc3d0340bd9ee813
#
_cell.length_a   1.000
_cell.length_b   1.000
_cell.length_c   1.000
_cell.angle_alpha   90.00
_cell.angle_beta   90.00
_cell.angle_gamma   90.00
#
_symmetry.space_group_name_H-M   'P 1'
#
loop_
_entity.id
_entity.type
_entity.pdbx_description
1 polymer ?
#
loop_
_entity_poly.entity_id
_entity_poly.type
_entity_poly.pdbx_seq_one_letter_code
_entity_poly.pdbx_strand_id
1 'polypeptide(L)'
;MPVILGLETSCDETSASVLSGSGDAVTLDSLVILSQDVHRVFGGVVPELASRAHLTSIVPVAERAMADASISLGEIDCVAVTSGPGLVGALLVGVSFGKAIAHGTGSALVGVHHMEGHLFATSLEHPDAVPPFTALLVSGGHTLLIDVEQWGSYRMLGATRDDAAGEAFDKVAKLLGLPYPGGRPIE
;
A
#
# COMPACT_ATOMS: atom_id res chain seq x y z
N MET A 1 5.90 -13.34 -19.92
CA MET A 1 6.05 -13.26 -18.45
C MET A 1 4.75 -12.68 -17.94
N PRO A 2 4.17 -13.19 -16.86
CA PRO A 2 2.94 -12.60 -16.33
C PRO A 2 3.13 -11.13 -15.93
N VAL A 3 2.11 -10.33 -16.25
CA VAL A 3 2.02 -8.91 -15.95
C VAL A 3 0.97 -8.70 -14.87
N ILE A 4 1.34 -8.02 -13.79
CA ILE A 4 0.49 -7.79 -12.64
C ILE A 4 0.27 -6.28 -12.45
N LEU A 5 -1.00 -5.88 -12.38
CA LEU A 5 -1.37 -4.54 -11.94
C LEU A 5 -1.63 -4.55 -10.44
N GLY A 6 -0.79 -3.87 -9.66
CA GLY A 6 -0.97 -3.65 -8.23
C GLY A 6 -1.75 -2.37 -7.94
N LEU A 7 -2.72 -2.44 -7.00
CA LEU A 7 -3.55 -1.30 -6.60
C LEU A 7 -3.59 -1.18 -5.08
N GLU A 8 -3.32 0.02 -4.56
CA GLU A 8 -3.34 0.33 -3.13
C GLU A 8 -4.18 1.58 -2.85
N THR A 9 -5.16 1.45 -1.95
CA THR A 9 -6.05 2.54 -1.53
C THR A 9 -6.44 2.42 -0.05
N SER A 10 -5.64 1.77 0.79
CA SER A 10 -6.06 1.41 2.16
C SER A 10 -6.20 2.58 3.12
N CYS A 11 -5.52 3.71 2.87
CA CYS A 11 -5.52 4.87 3.77
C CYS A 11 -5.63 6.21 3.01
N ASP A 12 -4.56 6.95 2.86
CA ASP A 12 -4.52 8.31 2.30
C ASP A 12 -3.58 8.44 1.09
N GLU A 13 -3.13 7.32 0.57
CA GLU A 13 -2.36 7.27 -0.67
C GLU A 13 -3.08 6.41 -1.71
N THR A 14 -3.26 6.96 -2.91
CA THR A 14 -3.69 6.19 -4.06
C THR A 14 -2.48 5.79 -4.86
N SER A 15 -2.19 4.50 -4.96
CA SER A 15 -1.07 4.05 -5.79
C SER A 15 -1.42 2.89 -6.71
N ALA A 16 -0.69 2.84 -7.82
CA ALA A 16 -0.71 1.73 -8.75
C ALA A 16 0.70 1.41 -9.22
N SER A 17 0.97 0.13 -9.42
CA SER A 17 2.23 -0.38 -9.92
C SER A 17 2.00 -1.42 -10.99
N VAL A 18 2.96 -1.57 -11.90
CA VAL A 18 3.03 -2.69 -12.81
C VAL A 18 4.27 -3.49 -12.49
N LEU A 19 4.08 -4.79 -12.32
CA LEU A 19 5.15 -5.75 -12.11
C LEU A 19 5.10 -6.79 -13.21
N SER A 20 6.28 -7.25 -13.64
CA SER A 20 6.40 -8.38 -14.54
C SER A 20 7.40 -9.39 -13.98
N GLY A 21 7.21 -10.67 -14.27
CA GLY A 21 8.14 -11.70 -13.82
C GLY A 21 7.48 -13.01 -13.45
N SER A 22 8.29 -13.94 -12.93
CA SER A 22 7.83 -15.22 -12.39
C SER A 22 8.82 -15.76 -11.36
N GLY A 23 8.31 -16.43 -10.34
CA GLY A 23 9.13 -16.94 -9.24
C GLY A 23 9.88 -15.81 -8.53
N ASP A 24 11.19 -15.96 -8.34
CA ASP A 24 12.04 -14.99 -7.67
C ASP A 24 12.52 -13.84 -8.58
N ALA A 25 12.23 -13.91 -9.88
CA ALA A 25 12.61 -12.88 -10.86
C ALA A 25 11.41 -11.95 -11.13
N VAL A 26 11.19 -11.00 -10.23
CA VAL A 26 10.14 -9.97 -10.35
C VAL A 26 10.79 -8.62 -10.61
N THR A 27 10.25 -7.90 -11.60
CA THR A 27 10.67 -6.53 -11.96
C THR A 27 9.52 -5.58 -11.66
N LEU A 28 9.83 -4.46 -11.02
CA LEU A 28 8.93 -3.31 -10.89
C LEU A 28 9.08 -2.43 -12.13
N ASP A 29 8.12 -2.54 -13.06
CA ASP A 29 8.16 -1.83 -14.34
C ASP A 29 7.69 -0.38 -14.21
N SER A 30 6.74 -0.13 -13.30
CA SER A 30 6.28 1.22 -12.96
C SER A 30 5.70 1.29 -11.56
N LEU A 31 5.75 2.51 -10.98
CA LEU A 31 5.12 2.83 -9.70
C LEU A 31 4.64 4.28 -9.73
N VAL A 32 3.36 4.49 -9.47
CA VAL A 32 2.75 5.81 -9.32
C VAL A 32 2.09 5.91 -7.96
N ILE A 33 2.48 6.93 -7.18
CA ILE A 33 1.94 7.19 -5.84
C ILE A 33 1.40 8.62 -5.82
N LEU A 34 0.16 8.76 -5.36
CA LEU A 34 -0.50 10.05 -5.17
C LEU A 34 -0.97 10.18 -3.73
N SER A 35 -0.25 11.00 -2.94
CA SER A 35 -0.62 11.31 -1.55
C SER A 35 -1.71 12.37 -1.49
N GLN A 36 -2.61 12.25 -0.52
CA GLN A 36 -3.77 13.11 -0.35
C GLN A 36 -3.47 14.27 0.60
N ASP A 37 -3.03 15.41 0.06
CA ASP A 37 -2.71 16.62 0.83
C ASP A 37 -3.90 17.22 1.61
N VAL A 38 -5.13 16.84 1.25
CA VAL A 38 -6.37 17.31 1.89
C VAL A 38 -6.41 17.07 3.40
N HIS A 39 -5.69 16.09 3.89
CA HIS A 39 -5.68 15.72 5.32
C HIS A 39 -4.81 16.63 6.19
N ARG A 40 -3.87 17.39 5.61
CA ARG A 40 -2.93 18.24 6.34
C ARG A 40 -3.63 19.27 7.20
N VAL A 41 -4.72 19.87 6.72
CA VAL A 41 -5.50 20.88 7.46
C VAL A 41 -6.21 20.32 8.68
N PHE A 42 -6.42 18.99 8.74
CA PHE A 42 -7.08 18.32 9.86
C PHE A 42 -6.08 17.72 10.86
N GLY A 43 -4.81 17.66 10.50
CA GLY A 43 -3.74 17.06 11.31
C GLY A 43 -3.89 15.55 11.48
N GLY A 44 -4.45 14.86 10.48
CA GLY A 44 -4.66 13.42 10.44
C GLY A 44 -5.68 13.02 9.39
N VAL A 45 -5.71 11.73 9.06
CA VAL A 45 -6.57 11.21 7.98
C VAL A 45 -8.04 11.26 8.36
N VAL A 46 -8.86 11.82 7.45
CA VAL A 46 -10.33 11.84 7.55
C VAL A 46 -10.89 10.78 6.61
N PRO A 47 -11.47 9.67 7.12
CA PRO A 47 -11.81 8.49 6.31
C PRO A 47 -12.74 8.76 5.13
N GLU A 48 -13.74 9.65 5.30
CA GLU A 48 -14.68 9.99 4.24
C GLU A 48 -13.99 10.78 3.11
N LEU A 49 -13.12 11.73 3.47
CA LEU A 49 -12.35 12.49 2.49
C LEU A 49 -11.38 11.59 1.74
N ALA A 50 -10.71 10.66 2.44
CA ALA A 50 -9.84 9.68 1.82
C ALA A 50 -10.59 8.85 0.77
N SER A 51 -11.75 8.31 1.11
CA SER A 51 -12.56 7.50 0.18
C SER A 51 -12.96 8.29 -1.06
N ARG A 52 -13.37 9.56 -0.91
CA ARG A 52 -13.74 10.43 -2.03
C ARG A 52 -12.54 10.78 -2.91
N ALA A 53 -11.38 11.03 -2.31
CA ALA A 53 -10.14 11.30 -3.06
C ALA A 53 -9.71 10.09 -3.90
N HIS A 54 -9.81 8.88 -3.36
CA HIS A 54 -9.53 7.66 -4.12
C HIS A 54 -10.44 7.51 -5.35
N LEU A 55 -11.75 7.81 -5.22
CA LEU A 55 -12.69 7.73 -6.35
C LEU A 55 -12.27 8.60 -7.53
N THR A 56 -11.68 9.76 -7.28
CA THR A 56 -11.24 10.68 -8.34
C THR A 56 -9.85 10.33 -8.88
N SER A 57 -9.03 9.64 -8.08
CA SER A 57 -7.61 9.44 -8.35
C SER A 57 -7.27 8.06 -8.92
N ILE A 58 -8.06 7.03 -8.61
CA ILE A 58 -7.70 5.64 -8.93
C ILE A 58 -7.54 5.40 -10.43
N VAL A 59 -8.41 5.98 -11.26
CA VAL A 59 -8.35 5.82 -12.73
C VAL A 59 -7.08 6.47 -13.29
N PRO A 60 -6.84 7.80 -13.11
CA PRO A 60 -5.66 8.42 -13.68
C PRO A 60 -4.34 7.86 -13.12
N VAL A 61 -4.31 7.39 -11.87
CA VAL A 61 -3.12 6.76 -11.28
C VAL A 61 -2.84 5.40 -11.94
N ALA A 62 -3.87 4.57 -12.14
CA ALA A 62 -3.72 3.29 -12.83
C ALA A 62 -3.35 3.45 -14.31
N GLU A 63 -4.01 4.39 -15.03
CA GLU A 63 -3.67 4.70 -16.42
C GLU A 63 -2.22 5.18 -16.55
N ARG A 64 -1.77 6.02 -15.63
CA ARG A 64 -0.40 6.49 -15.61
C ARG A 64 0.60 5.36 -15.36
N ALA A 65 0.35 4.47 -14.41
CA ALA A 65 1.22 3.32 -14.14
C ALA A 65 1.33 2.41 -15.37
N MET A 66 0.22 2.10 -16.03
CA MET A 66 0.23 1.30 -17.26
C MET A 66 0.98 2.01 -18.40
N ALA A 67 0.79 3.32 -18.56
CA ALA A 67 1.50 4.11 -19.59
C ALA A 67 3.01 4.14 -19.36
N ASP A 68 3.44 4.32 -18.11
CA ASP A 68 4.86 4.33 -17.74
C ASP A 68 5.52 2.95 -17.96
N ALA A 69 4.76 1.86 -17.76
CA ALA A 69 5.19 0.49 -18.09
C ALA A 69 5.01 0.13 -19.57
N SER A 70 4.42 1.01 -20.39
CA SER A 70 4.13 0.77 -21.80
C SER A 70 3.24 -0.45 -22.07
N ILE A 71 2.26 -0.72 -21.19
CA ILE A 71 1.29 -1.80 -21.33
C ILE A 71 -0.14 -1.29 -21.52
N SER A 72 -0.98 -2.13 -22.11
CA SER A 72 -2.43 -1.93 -22.23
C SER A 72 -3.19 -2.81 -21.25
N LEU A 73 -4.49 -2.51 -21.03
CA LEU A 73 -5.36 -3.32 -20.17
C LEU A 73 -5.44 -4.80 -20.58
N GLY A 74 -5.35 -5.10 -21.88
CA GLY A 74 -5.42 -6.46 -22.41
C GLY A 74 -4.17 -7.31 -22.14
N GLU A 75 -3.09 -6.71 -21.66
CA GLU A 75 -1.85 -7.41 -21.33
C GLU A 75 -1.73 -7.76 -19.85
N ILE A 76 -2.73 -7.36 -19.04
CA ILE A 76 -2.75 -7.67 -17.60
C ILE A 76 -3.21 -9.11 -17.40
N ASP A 77 -2.36 -9.93 -16.80
CA ASP A 77 -2.67 -11.33 -16.42
C ASP A 77 -3.34 -11.42 -15.04
N CYS A 78 -2.99 -10.48 -14.13
CA CYS A 78 -3.50 -10.46 -12.77
C CYS A 78 -3.64 -9.04 -12.23
N VAL A 79 -4.74 -8.78 -11.50
CA VAL A 79 -4.91 -7.57 -10.68
C VAL A 79 -4.71 -7.95 -9.23
N ALA A 80 -3.71 -7.37 -8.58
CA ALA A 80 -3.46 -7.48 -7.16
C ALA A 80 -3.97 -6.22 -6.47
N VAL A 81 -4.88 -6.34 -5.50
CA VAL A 81 -5.48 -5.18 -4.82
C VAL A 81 -5.44 -5.36 -3.31
N THR A 82 -5.05 -4.33 -2.58
CA THR A 82 -5.12 -4.36 -1.12
C THR A 82 -6.56 -4.49 -0.67
N SER A 83 -6.84 -5.58 0.06
CA SER A 83 -8.16 -5.94 0.55
C SER A 83 -8.35 -5.70 2.05
N GLY A 84 -7.27 -5.38 2.77
CA GLY A 84 -7.24 -5.09 4.20
C GLY A 84 -5.87 -5.36 4.84
N PRO A 85 -5.67 -4.86 6.08
CA PRO A 85 -6.48 -3.87 6.79
C PRO A 85 -6.41 -2.47 6.19
N GLY A 86 -7.38 -1.60 6.54
CA GLY A 86 -7.42 -0.21 6.09
C GLY A 86 -8.79 0.42 6.32
N LEU A 87 -8.96 1.64 5.85
CA LEU A 87 -10.23 2.36 5.89
C LEU A 87 -11.25 1.71 4.95
N VAL A 88 -12.38 1.26 5.49
CA VAL A 88 -13.38 0.45 4.75
C VAL A 88 -13.82 1.12 3.43
N GLY A 89 -14.13 2.42 3.46
CA GLY A 89 -14.55 3.15 2.27
C GLY A 89 -13.43 3.29 1.23
N ALA A 90 -12.20 3.48 1.68
CA ALA A 90 -11.02 3.57 0.82
C ALA A 90 -10.70 2.21 0.17
N LEU A 91 -10.67 1.13 0.95
CA LEU A 91 -10.52 -0.25 0.45
C LEU A 91 -11.60 -0.61 -0.57
N LEU A 92 -12.86 -0.20 -0.32
CA LEU A 92 -13.97 -0.47 -1.23
C LEU A 92 -13.73 0.12 -2.62
N VAL A 93 -13.12 1.31 -2.73
CA VAL A 93 -12.78 1.94 -4.01
C VAL A 93 -11.79 1.07 -4.78
N GLY A 94 -10.65 0.73 -4.19
CA GLY A 94 -9.61 -0.08 -4.83
C GLY A 94 -10.11 -1.46 -5.23
N VAL A 95 -10.77 -2.16 -4.30
CA VAL A 95 -11.31 -3.51 -4.54
C VAL A 95 -12.38 -3.51 -5.64
N SER A 96 -13.29 -2.52 -5.66
CA SER A 96 -14.30 -2.43 -6.71
C SER A 96 -13.69 -2.14 -8.07
N PHE A 97 -12.71 -1.24 -8.13
CA PHE A 97 -11.99 -0.90 -9.35
C PHE A 97 -11.19 -2.10 -9.87
N GLY A 98 -10.43 -2.77 -9.00
CA GLY A 98 -9.67 -3.97 -9.36
C GLY A 98 -10.56 -5.10 -9.86
N LYS A 99 -11.72 -5.32 -9.23
CA LYS A 99 -12.75 -6.28 -9.70
C LYS A 99 -13.28 -5.92 -11.07
N ALA A 100 -13.53 -4.64 -11.33
CA ALA A 100 -14.05 -4.20 -12.63
C ALA A 100 -13.02 -4.44 -13.75
N ILE A 101 -11.74 -4.15 -13.51
CA ILE A 101 -10.67 -4.44 -14.46
C ILE A 101 -10.57 -5.95 -14.69
N ALA A 102 -10.43 -6.75 -13.63
CA ALA A 102 -10.27 -8.20 -13.75
C ALA A 102 -11.45 -8.84 -14.48
N HIS A 103 -12.68 -8.39 -14.20
CA HIS A 103 -13.86 -8.88 -14.90
C HIS A 103 -13.88 -8.47 -16.39
N GLY A 104 -13.50 -7.22 -16.69
CA GLY A 104 -13.52 -6.69 -18.05
C GLY A 104 -12.42 -7.28 -18.95
N THR A 105 -11.27 -7.63 -18.38
CA THR A 105 -10.12 -8.22 -19.12
C THR A 105 -10.10 -9.73 -19.08
N GLY A 106 -10.83 -10.35 -18.15
CA GLY A 106 -10.74 -11.79 -17.89
C GLY A 106 -9.49 -12.19 -17.10
N SER A 107 -8.74 -11.23 -16.54
CA SER A 107 -7.55 -11.50 -15.75
C SER A 107 -7.87 -12.04 -14.34
N ALA A 108 -6.89 -12.65 -13.70
CA ALA A 108 -7.01 -13.09 -12.31
C ALA A 108 -7.16 -11.90 -11.36
N LEU A 109 -7.80 -12.10 -10.20
CA LEU A 109 -7.87 -11.11 -9.12
C LEU A 109 -7.35 -11.70 -7.82
N VAL A 110 -6.43 -10.99 -7.17
CA VAL A 110 -5.84 -11.39 -5.88
C VAL A 110 -6.00 -10.27 -4.87
N GLY A 111 -6.56 -10.61 -3.69
CA GLY A 111 -6.59 -9.72 -2.54
C GLY A 111 -5.27 -9.79 -1.76
N VAL A 112 -4.62 -8.66 -1.56
CA VAL A 112 -3.35 -8.55 -0.83
C VAL A 112 -3.59 -8.01 0.56
N HIS A 113 -2.88 -8.53 1.55
CA HIS A 113 -2.90 -8.01 2.91
C HIS A 113 -1.93 -6.82 3.02
N HIS A 114 -2.41 -5.65 3.44
CA HIS A 114 -1.63 -4.40 3.48
C HIS A 114 -0.29 -4.53 4.23
N MET A 115 -0.30 -5.20 5.40
CA MET A 115 0.92 -5.41 6.19
C MET A 115 1.92 -6.34 5.49
N GLU A 116 1.44 -7.32 4.74
CA GLU A 116 2.29 -8.20 3.93
C GLU A 116 2.97 -7.41 2.80
N GLY A 117 2.24 -6.46 2.19
CA GLY A 117 2.82 -5.52 1.23
C GLY A 117 4.00 -4.72 1.81
N HIS A 118 3.87 -4.23 3.05
CA HIS A 118 4.98 -3.55 3.74
C HIS A 118 6.19 -4.46 3.98
N LEU A 119 5.98 -5.72 4.37
CA LEU A 119 7.06 -6.68 4.56
C LEU A 119 7.78 -6.98 3.24
N PHE A 120 7.00 -7.14 2.17
CA PHE A 120 7.52 -7.47 0.85
C PHE A 120 8.27 -6.32 0.19
N ALA A 121 7.89 -5.07 0.47
CA ALA A 121 8.56 -3.87 -0.03
C ALA A 121 10.05 -3.85 0.30
N THR A 122 10.43 -4.34 1.49
CA THR A 122 11.83 -4.45 1.88
C THR A 122 12.64 -5.35 0.93
N SER A 123 12.06 -6.46 0.48
CA SER A 123 12.73 -7.39 -0.45
C SER A 123 12.80 -6.86 -1.88
N LEU A 124 11.91 -5.94 -2.26
CA LEU A 124 12.01 -5.26 -3.57
C LEU A 124 13.21 -4.30 -3.62
N GLU A 125 13.51 -3.62 -2.49
CA GLU A 125 14.67 -2.71 -2.39
C GLU A 125 15.97 -3.47 -2.07
N HIS A 126 15.87 -4.55 -1.30
CA HIS A 126 16.98 -5.37 -0.82
C HIS A 126 16.74 -6.85 -1.16
N PRO A 127 17.14 -7.30 -2.35
CA PRO A 127 16.88 -8.68 -2.81
C PRO A 127 17.47 -9.79 -1.92
N ASP A 128 18.42 -9.45 -1.06
CA ASP A 128 19.00 -10.33 -0.04
C ASP A 128 18.14 -10.44 1.24
N ALA A 129 17.14 -9.56 1.41
CA ALA A 129 16.18 -9.61 2.52
C ALA A 129 15.11 -10.67 2.27
N VAL A 130 15.50 -11.94 2.33
CA VAL A 130 14.63 -13.09 2.15
C VAL A 130 14.36 -13.79 3.49
N PRO A 131 13.18 -14.40 3.71
CA PRO A 131 12.92 -15.16 4.91
C PRO A 131 13.93 -16.33 5.11
N PRO A 132 14.23 -16.73 6.39
CA PRO A 132 13.59 -16.21 7.61
C PRO A 132 14.24 -14.93 8.15
N PHE A 133 13.41 -14.00 8.63
CA PHE A 133 13.86 -12.80 9.35
C PHE A 133 12.79 -12.30 10.35
N THR A 134 13.20 -11.45 11.29
CA THR A 134 12.28 -10.74 12.17
C THR A 134 12.12 -9.29 11.69
N ALA A 135 10.89 -8.87 11.43
CA ALA A 135 10.55 -7.52 10.98
C ALA A 135 9.96 -6.69 12.12
N LEU A 136 10.42 -5.45 12.25
CA LEU A 136 9.74 -4.39 13.00
C LEU A 136 9.03 -3.48 11.99
N LEU A 137 7.70 -3.59 11.93
CA LEU A 137 6.87 -2.75 11.09
C LEU A 137 6.36 -1.57 11.91
N VAL A 138 6.68 -0.35 11.48
CA VAL A 138 6.30 0.91 12.13
C VAL A 138 5.63 1.83 11.13
N SER A 139 4.40 2.25 11.42
CA SER A 139 3.63 3.18 10.59
C SER A 139 2.76 4.10 11.44
N GLY A 140 1.98 4.97 10.81
CA GLY A 140 0.98 5.81 11.47
C GLY A 140 -0.15 5.04 12.14
N GLY A 141 -0.48 3.84 11.66
CA GLY A 141 -1.57 3.02 12.20
C GLY A 141 -1.12 1.72 12.90
N HIS A 142 0.12 1.29 12.71
CA HIS A 142 0.58 -0.02 13.18
C HIS A 142 2.01 0.05 13.75
N THR A 143 2.24 -0.71 14.82
CA THR A 143 3.58 -1.02 15.31
C THR A 143 3.58 -2.49 15.69
N LEU A 144 4.25 -3.31 14.86
CA LEU A 144 4.20 -4.77 14.93
C LEU A 144 5.60 -5.34 14.91
N LEU A 145 5.86 -6.34 15.75
CA LEU A 145 7.04 -7.20 15.65
C LEU A 145 6.60 -8.56 15.11
N ILE A 146 7.14 -8.95 13.96
CA ILE A 146 6.68 -10.12 13.20
C ILE A 146 7.89 -11.01 12.88
N ASP A 147 7.75 -12.29 13.17
CA ASP A 147 8.65 -13.33 12.70
C ASP A 147 8.16 -13.84 11.34
N VAL A 148 8.98 -13.68 10.33
CA VAL A 148 8.70 -14.10 8.95
C VAL A 148 9.49 -15.37 8.69
N GLU A 149 8.84 -16.52 8.84
CA GLU A 149 9.47 -17.83 8.65
C GLU A 149 9.68 -18.13 7.15
N GLN A 150 8.66 -17.80 6.37
CA GLN A 150 8.66 -17.81 4.89
C GLN A 150 7.54 -16.89 4.41
N TRP A 151 7.54 -16.52 3.15
CA TRP A 151 6.45 -15.75 2.57
C TRP A 151 5.11 -16.49 2.73
N GLY A 152 4.09 -15.80 3.28
CA GLY A 152 2.79 -16.38 3.63
C GLY A 152 2.75 -17.08 4.99
N SER A 153 3.87 -17.18 5.72
CA SER A 153 3.93 -17.76 7.09
C SER A 153 4.50 -16.76 8.07
N TYR A 154 3.61 -16.12 8.82
CA TYR A 154 3.95 -15.02 9.74
C TYR A 154 3.52 -15.35 11.16
N ARG A 155 4.40 -15.08 12.12
CA ARG A 155 4.10 -15.20 13.53
C ARG A 155 4.21 -13.84 14.21
N MET A 156 3.10 -13.33 14.73
CA MET A 156 3.09 -12.10 15.52
C MET A 156 3.83 -12.32 16.84
N LEU A 157 4.93 -11.61 17.06
CA LEU A 157 5.70 -11.61 18.31
C LEU A 157 5.23 -10.54 19.28
N GLY A 158 4.76 -9.40 18.76
CA GLY A 158 4.26 -8.29 19.56
C GLY A 158 3.57 -7.23 18.70
N ALA A 159 2.73 -6.44 19.36
CA ALA A 159 2.05 -5.29 18.77
C ALA A 159 1.92 -4.20 19.83
N THR A 160 1.84 -2.94 19.39
CA THR A 160 1.47 -1.86 20.31
C THR A 160 0.10 -2.11 20.93
N ARG A 161 -0.10 -1.65 22.17
CA ARG A 161 -1.36 -1.80 22.91
C ARG A 161 -2.23 -0.54 22.88
N ASP A 162 -1.65 0.56 22.46
CA ASP A 162 -2.30 1.87 22.33
C ASP A 162 -1.89 2.55 21.03
N ASP A 163 -1.26 3.73 21.08
CA ASP A 163 -0.83 4.43 19.88
C ASP A 163 0.23 3.65 19.10
N ALA A 164 0.11 3.67 17.78
CA ALA A 164 1.22 3.29 16.92
C ALA A 164 2.37 4.32 17.07
N ALA A 165 3.61 3.90 16.82
CA ALA A 165 4.75 4.79 16.97
C ALA A 165 4.64 6.03 16.06
N GLY A 166 4.21 5.89 14.81
CA GLY A 166 3.97 7.01 13.91
C GLY A 166 2.88 7.95 14.44
N GLU A 167 1.77 7.42 14.97
CA GLU A 167 0.73 8.21 15.60
C GLU A 167 1.26 8.99 16.83
N ALA A 168 2.12 8.37 17.63
CA ALA A 168 2.76 9.04 18.75
C ALA A 168 3.63 10.22 18.28
N PHE A 169 4.40 10.06 17.21
CA PHE A 169 5.16 11.14 16.57
C PHE A 169 4.23 12.27 16.10
N ASP A 170 3.12 11.96 15.45
CA ASP A 170 2.15 12.96 14.98
C ASP A 170 1.53 13.75 16.14
N LYS A 171 1.16 13.07 17.22
CA LYS A 171 0.61 13.70 18.43
C LYS A 171 1.62 14.62 19.10
N VAL A 172 2.88 14.17 19.24
CA VAL A 172 3.96 14.99 19.82
C VAL A 172 4.26 16.20 18.95
N ALA A 173 4.37 16.02 17.64
CA ALA A 173 4.57 17.12 16.69
C ALA A 173 3.47 18.18 16.82
N LYS A 174 2.22 17.76 16.90
CA LYS A 174 1.07 18.65 17.11
C LYS A 174 1.19 19.45 18.41
N LEU A 175 1.61 18.81 19.53
CA LEU A 175 1.84 19.48 20.80
C LEU A 175 2.97 20.52 20.74
N LEU A 176 3.97 20.25 19.90
CA LEU A 176 5.11 21.16 19.69
C LEU A 176 4.83 22.25 18.63
N GLY A 177 3.65 22.26 18.00
CA GLY A 177 3.32 23.17 16.91
C GLY A 177 4.05 22.90 15.61
N LEU A 178 4.55 21.66 15.42
CA LEU A 178 5.22 21.20 14.21
C LEU A 178 4.21 20.73 13.16
N PRO A 179 4.58 20.71 11.85
CA PRO A 179 3.70 20.27 10.78
C PRO A 179 3.40 18.77 10.83
N TYR A 180 2.30 18.37 10.17
CA TYR A 180 1.92 16.97 9.90
C TYR A 180 2.45 16.55 8.51
N PRO A 181 2.93 15.28 8.33
CA PRO A 181 3.16 14.24 9.35
C PRO A 181 4.37 14.56 10.25
N GLY A 182 4.25 14.17 11.54
CA GLY A 182 5.16 14.59 12.61
C GLY A 182 6.50 13.87 12.67
N GLY A 183 6.69 12.76 12.01
CA GLY A 183 7.92 11.96 12.07
C GLY A 183 9.15 12.79 11.70
N ARG A 184 9.22 13.24 10.46
CA ARG A 184 10.36 14.03 9.95
C ARG A 184 10.63 15.35 10.70
N PRO A 185 9.61 16.14 11.09
CA PRO A 185 9.86 17.37 11.84
C PRO A 185 10.43 17.17 13.25
N ILE A 186 10.27 15.98 13.83
CA ILE A 186 10.81 15.64 15.17
C ILE A 186 12.22 15.06 15.08
N GLU A 187 12.59 14.43 13.98
CA GLU A 187 13.90 13.85 13.70
C GLU A 187 14.98 14.93 13.55
#